data_7b6ef8cf8594450e44fcff4c3e3b7cc6
#
_entry.id   7b6ef8cf8594450e44fcff4c3e3b7cc6
#
_cell.length_a   1.000
_cell.length_b   1.000
_cell.length_c   1.000
_cell.angle_alpha   90.00
_cell.angle_beta   90.00
_cell.angle_gamma   90.00
#
_symmetry.space_group_name_H-M   'P 1'
#
loop_
_entity.id
_entity.type
_entity.pdbx_description
1 polymer ?
#
loop_
_entity_poly.entity_id
_entity_poly.type
_entity_poly.pdbx_seq_one_letter_code
_entity_poly.pdbx_strand_id
1 'polypeptide(L)'
;YGFQSKVQIEDGPDVVAEETVESAYSRFRSSVRARGLRDSMLPIFAHTIGHQYLYSLVGFTVFLICHIFTPGYLLPQILRRISPAIHFEPNHTETPIVISSTDITQSYYFVLGLSASSIIGALGYQHGWHWSMRCGIRARVAFIMAVYDKILTVRKLQSVGEVVNFLSSDSSRIIESIRFGWWLLLAPLSLFAIMGILIHYIGAISLVGMLV
;
A
#
# COMPACT_ATOMS: atom_id res chain seq x y z
N TYR A 1 -3.84 32.56 26.93
CA TYR A 1 -3.49 31.53 27.91
C TYR A 1 -2.47 30.61 27.24
N GLY A 2 -1.15 30.86 27.53
CA GLY A 2 -0.07 30.15 26.92
C GLY A 2 0.07 28.76 27.55
N PHE A 3 0.14 27.74 26.71
CA PHE A 3 0.61 26.42 27.08
C PHE A 3 2.09 26.51 27.50
N GLN A 4 2.37 26.59 28.79
CA GLN A 4 3.70 26.56 29.39
C GLN A 4 3.98 25.26 30.13
N SER A 5 3.31 24.15 29.80
CA SER A 5 3.76 22.85 30.24
C SER A 5 4.78 22.32 29.21
N LYS A 6 6.05 22.26 29.58
CA LYS A 6 7.02 21.46 28.84
C LYS A 6 6.49 20.03 28.86
N VAL A 7 6.10 19.50 27.71
CA VAL A 7 5.77 18.08 27.57
C VAL A 7 7.03 17.30 27.99
N GLN A 8 6.96 16.64 29.14
CA GLN A 8 8.04 15.75 29.58
C GLN A 8 7.92 14.46 28.78
N ILE A 9 9.05 13.80 28.55
CA ILE A 9 9.10 12.52 27.81
C ILE A 9 8.25 11.45 28.54
N GLU A 10 8.05 11.61 29.85
CA GLU A 10 7.21 10.78 30.71
C GLU A 10 5.70 10.95 30.48
N ASP A 11 5.27 12.04 29.86
CA ASP A 11 3.85 12.31 29.53
C ASP A 11 3.40 11.63 28.23
N GLY A 12 4.32 10.96 27.52
CA GLY A 12 4.00 10.21 26.29
C GLY A 12 3.31 8.87 26.60
N PRO A 13 2.44 8.38 25.70
CA PRO A 13 1.88 7.05 25.85
C PRO A 13 3.00 6.00 25.85
N ASP A 14 2.86 4.98 26.70
CA ASP A 14 3.81 3.87 26.79
C ASP A 14 3.98 3.20 25.42
N VAL A 15 5.22 3.12 24.95
CA VAL A 15 5.54 2.45 23.70
C VAL A 15 5.36 0.94 23.89
N VAL A 16 4.58 0.31 23.02
CA VAL A 16 4.42 -1.14 23.04
C VAL A 16 5.79 -1.82 23.04
N ALA A 17 6.02 -2.79 23.94
CA ALA A 17 7.31 -3.45 24.12
C ALA A 17 7.94 -4.00 22.84
N GLU A 18 7.10 -4.39 21.86
CA GLU A 18 7.57 -4.82 20.53
C GLU A 18 8.08 -3.68 19.63
N GLU A 19 7.78 -2.44 19.97
CA GLU A 19 8.14 -1.24 19.20
C GLU A 19 9.31 -0.47 19.85
N THR A 20 9.85 -0.98 20.92
CA THR A 20 11.04 -0.38 21.55
C THR A 20 12.24 -0.46 20.63
N VAL A 21 13.09 0.57 20.72
CA VAL A 21 14.36 0.66 19.97
C VAL A 21 15.21 -0.60 20.19
N GLU A 22 15.23 -1.13 21.41
CA GLU A 22 15.97 -2.33 21.78
C GLU A 22 15.47 -3.57 21.06
N SER A 23 14.16 -3.76 20.94
CA SER A 23 13.56 -4.90 20.24
C SER A 23 13.86 -4.86 18.74
N ALA A 24 13.77 -3.69 18.10
CA ALA A 24 14.08 -3.52 16.69
C ALA A 24 15.57 -3.77 16.41
N TYR A 25 16.45 -3.24 17.28
CA TYR A 25 17.90 -3.41 17.14
C TYR A 25 18.36 -4.84 17.43
N SER A 26 17.83 -5.50 18.45
CA SER A 26 18.19 -6.89 18.77
C SER A 26 17.84 -7.86 17.65
N ARG A 27 16.66 -7.70 17.02
CA ARG A 27 16.26 -8.47 15.83
C ARG A 27 17.18 -8.21 14.64
N PHE A 28 17.53 -6.96 14.40
CA PHE A 28 18.48 -6.60 13.34
C PHE A 28 19.87 -7.21 13.61
N ARG A 29 20.39 -7.06 14.82
CA ARG A 29 21.71 -7.60 15.22
C ARG A 29 21.76 -9.12 15.13
N SER A 30 20.71 -9.83 15.52
CA SER A 30 20.62 -11.29 15.36
C SER A 30 20.62 -11.69 13.88
N SER A 31 19.92 -10.95 13.02
CA SER A 31 19.89 -11.19 11.58
C SER A 31 21.25 -10.95 10.91
N VAL A 32 21.94 -9.88 11.31
CA VAL A 32 23.32 -9.59 10.85
C VAL A 32 24.31 -10.66 11.30
N ARG A 33 24.22 -11.11 12.57
CA ARG A 33 25.09 -12.15 13.09
C ARG A 33 24.87 -13.50 12.42
N ALA A 34 23.63 -13.82 12.06
CA ALA A 34 23.29 -15.10 11.40
C ALA A 34 23.76 -15.17 9.93
N ARG A 35 23.80 -14.04 9.22
CA ARG A 35 24.08 -14.01 7.76
C ARG A 35 25.39 -13.33 7.37
N GLY A 36 26.00 -12.55 8.26
CA GLY A 36 27.21 -11.77 7.97
C GLY A 36 26.91 -10.48 7.17
N LEU A 37 27.76 -9.46 7.39
CA LEU A 37 27.66 -8.14 6.71
C LEU A 37 28.06 -8.18 5.23
N ARG A 38 28.49 -9.33 4.71
CA ARG A 38 28.97 -9.50 3.33
C ARG A 38 27.85 -9.74 2.32
N ASP A 39 26.68 -10.14 2.82
CA ASP A 39 25.50 -10.35 1.99
C ASP A 39 24.73 -9.04 1.77
N SER A 40 23.93 -9.01 0.70
CA SER A 40 23.10 -7.85 0.41
C SER A 40 22.19 -7.50 1.62
N MET A 41 22.02 -6.22 1.91
CA MET A 41 21.21 -5.73 3.03
C MET A 41 19.73 -6.13 2.92
N LEU A 42 19.23 -6.40 1.71
CA LEU A 42 17.84 -6.78 1.45
C LEU A 42 17.35 -8.00 2.25
N PRO A 43 18.06 -9.17 2.28
CA PRO A 43 17.59 -10.31 3.06
C PRO A 43 17.67 -10.08 4.57
N ILE A 44 18.55 -9.20 5.06
CA ILE A 44 18.64 -8.85 6.47
C ILE A 44 17.39 -8.04 6.87
N PHE A 45 17.02 -7.03 6.08
CA PHE A 45 15.79 -6.28 6.29
C PHE A 45 14.55 -7.15 6.12
N ALA A 46 14.49 -8.00 5.10
CA ALA A 46 13.40 -8.93 4.89
C ALA A 46 13.20 -9.87 6.08
N HIS A 47 14.24 -10.34 6.72
CA HIS A 47 14.13 -11.18 7.92
C HIS A 47 13.70 -10.39 9.16
N THR A 48 14.17 -9.15 9.29
CA THR A 48 13.85 -8.29 10.46
C THR A 48 12.39 -7.82 10.43
N ILE A 49 11.84 -7.56 9.24
CA ILE A 49 10.52 -6.95 9.03
C ILE A 49 9.50 -7.98 8.48
N GLY A 50 9.98 -9.09 7.90
CA GLY A 50 9.33 -9.93 6.91
C GLY A 50 7.88 -10.32 7.18
N HIS A 51 7.57 -10.93 8.34
CA HIS A 51 6.20 -11.40 8.59
C HIS A 51 5.20 -10.24 8.79
N GLN A 52 5.65 -9.11 9.34
CA GLN A 52 4.79 -7.95 9.54
C GLN A 52 4.52 -7.20 8.23
N TYR A 53 5.49 -7.19 7.32
CA TYR A 53 5.31 -6.62 6.00
C TYR A 53 4.33 -7.45 5.15
N LEU A 54 4.20 -8.75 5.42
CA LEU A 54 3.16 -9.58 4.79
C LEU A 54 1.74 -9.10 5.12
N TYR A 55 1.49 -8.63 6.34
CA TYR A 55 0.18 -8.03 6.67
C TYR A 55 -0.10 -6.77 5.85
N SER A 56 0.93 -5.97 5.59
CA SER A 56 0.83 -4.83 4.68
C SER A 56 0.49 -5.26 3.26
N LEU A 57 1.18 -6.28 2.73
CA LEU A 57 0.92 -6.80 1.40
C LEU A 57 -0.50 -7.37 1.26
N VAL A 58 -1.01 -8.07 2.27
CA VAL A 58 -2.40 -8.56 2.28
C VAL A 58 -3.38 -7.39 2.16
N GLY A 59 -3.20 -6.32 2.95
CA GLY A 59 -4.05 -5.13 2.89
C GLY A 59 -4.05 -4.49 1.49
N PHE A 60 -2.89 -4.29 0.90
CA PHE A 60 -2.77 -3.73 -0.45
C PHE A 60 -3.29 -4.68 -1.55
N THR A 61 -3.19 -5.98 -1.37
CA THR A 61 -3.77 -6.97 -2.30
C THR A 61 -5.29 -6.90 -2.28
N VAL A 62 -5.90 -6.81 -1.10
CA VAL A 62 -7.36 -6.62 -0.96
C VAL A 62 -7.79 -5.33 -1.65
N PHE A 63 -7.08 -4.23 -1.40
CA PHE A 63 -7.32 -2.96 -2.09
C PHE A 63 -7.25 -3.11 -3.60
N LEU A 64 -6.20 -3.75 -4.12
CA LEU A 64 -6.00 -3.94 -5.55
C LEU A 64 -7.12 -4.77 -6.18
N ILE A 65 -7.52 -5.87 -5.54
CA ILE A 65 -8.62 -6.72 -6.00
C ILE A 65 -9.92 -5.89 -6.09
N CYS A 66 -10.27 -5.17 -5.04
CA CYS A 66 -11.47 -4.32 -5.03
C CYS A 66 -11.38 -3.22 -6.09
N HIS A 67 -10.21 -2.60 -6.24
CA HIS A 67 -9.96 -1.52 -7.20
C HIS A 67 -10.08 -1.97 -8.66
N ILE A 68 -9.68 -3.20 -8.97
CA ILE A 68 -9.82 -3.78 -10.32
C ILE A 68 -11.23 -4.31 -10.53
N PHE A 69 -11.83 -4.97 -9.54
CA PHE A 69 -13.14 -5.59 -9.62
C PHE A 69 -14.27 -4.56 -9.82
N THR A 70 -14.17 -3.42 -9.16
CA THR A 70 -15.19 -2.36 -9.24
C THR A 70 -15.39 -1.84 -10.67
N PRO A 71 -14.39 -1.29 -11.38
CA PRO A 71 -14.55 -0.83 -12.76
C PRO A 71 -14.59 -1.98 -13.76
N GLY A 72 -13.93 -3.09 -13.50
CA GLY A 72 -13.83 -4.21 -14.41
C GLY A 72 -15.10 -5.06 -14.51
N TYR A 73 -15.86 -5.17 -13.43
CA TYR A 73 -17.05 -6.02 -13.40
C TYR A 73 -18.31 -5.28 -12.97
N LEU A 74 -18.32 -4.59 -11.84
CA LEU A 74 -19.54 -3.99 -11.28
C LEU A 74 -20.06 -2.83 -12.15
N LEU A 75 -19.19 -1.93 -12.55
CA LEU A 75 -19.58 -0.76 -13.34
C LEU A 75 -20.16 -1.13 -14.70
N PRO A 76 -19.58 -2.03 -15.50
CA PRO A 76 -20.18 -2.47 -16.77
C PRO A 76 -21.54 -3.16 -16.60
N GLN A 77 -21.74 -3.91 -15.51
CA GLN A 77 -23.05 -4.53 -15.24
C GLN A 77 -24.14 -3.49 -14.94
N ILE A 78 -23.78 -2.45 -14.20
CA ILE A 78 -24.69 -1.33 -13.93
C ILE A 78 -25.01 -0.59 -15.24
N LEU A 79 -23.99 -0.25 -16.04
CA LEU A 79 -24.16 0.48 -17.30
C LEU A 79 -24.99 -0.30 -18.32
N ARG A 80 -24.79 -1.61 -18.45
CA ARG A 80 -25.60 -2.45 -19.34
C ARG A 80 -27.07 -2.47 -18.99
N ARG A 81 -27.44 -2.27 -17.73
CA ARG A 81 -28.84 -2.25 -17.27
C ARG A 81 -29.49 -0.88 -17.41
N ILE A 82 -28.68 0.19 -17.30
CA ILE A 82 -29.17 1.56 -17.47
C ILE A 82 -29.20 1.94 -18.95
N SER A 83 -28.28 1.42 -19.76
CA SER A 83 -28.12 1.77 -21.18
C SER A 83 -29.38 1.52 -22.05
N PRO A 84 -30.20 0.48 -21.86
CA PRO A 84 -31.44 0.33 -22.60
C PRO A 84 -32.43 1.49 -22.44
N ALA A 85 -32.35 2.17 -21.29
CA ALA A 85 -33.19 3.33 -21.00
C ALA A 85 -32.74 4.61 -21.70
N ILE A 86 -31.56 4.62 -22.34
CA ILE A 86 -30.95 5.81 -22.95
C ILE A 86 -30.98 5.75 -24.51
N HIS A 87 -31.30 4.61 -25.11
CA HIS A 87 -31.46 4.54 -26.57
C HIS A 87 -32.74 5.27 -26.99
N PHE A 88 -32.60 6.56 -27.22
CA PHE A 88 -33.57 7.34 -28.02
C PHE A 88 -33.46 6.88 -29.49
N GLU A 89 -34.32 5.98 -29.90
CA GLU A 89 -34.57 5.80 -31.34
C GLU A 89 -35.50 6.93 -31.83
N PRO A 90 -35.05 7.76 -32.75
CA PRO A 90 -35.83 8.96 -33.16
C PRO A 90 -37.08 8.66 -33.98
N ASN A 91 -37.48 7.41 -34.21
CA ASN A 91 -38.50 7.07 -35.19
C ASN A 91 -39.53 6.00 -34.79
N HIS A 92 -39.69 5.65 -33.53
CA HIS A 92 -40.78 4.73 -33.15
C HIS A 92 -41.62 5.26 -32.00
N THR A 93 -42.94 5.26 -32.22
CA THR A 93 -44.05 5.43 -31.29
C THR A 93 -43.66 5.02 -29.87
N GLU A 94 -43.88 5.94 -28.93
CA GLU A 94 -43.66 5.84 -27.51
C GLU A 94 -44.26 4.56 -26.91
N THR A 95 -43.50 3.46 -26.93
CA THR A 95 -43.79 2.37 -26.02
C THR A 95 -43.10 2.75 -24.71
N PRO A 96 -43.83 2.94 -23.59
CA PRO A 96 -43.22 3.23 -22.32
C PRO A 96 -42.26 2.09 -21.98
N ILE A 97 -40.99 2.42 -21.73
CA ILE A 97 -40.00 1.45 -21.27
C ILE A 97 -40.47 0.98 -19.89
N VAL A 98 -41.13 -0.17 -19.88
CA VAL A 98 -41.56 -0.82 -18.63
C VAL A 98 -40.30 -1.43 -17.99
N ILE A 99 -39.64 -0.64 -17.14
CA ILE A 99 -38.55 -1.15 -16.30
C ILE A 99 -39.17 -2.16 -15.34
N SER A 100 -38.86 -3.43 -15.50
CA SER A 100 -39.36 -4.48 -14.60
C SER A 100 -38.88 -4.20 -13.18
N SER A 101 -39.75 -4.41 -12.20
CA SER A 101 -39.38 -4.28 -10.75
C SER A 101 -38.22 -5.18 -10.39
N THR A 102 -38.05 -6.30 -11.06
CA THR A 102 -36.92 -7.23 -10.90
C THR A 102 -35.59 -6.59 -11.31
N ASP A 103 -35.57 -5.79 -12.38
CA ASP A 103 -34.36 -5.12 -12.88
C ASP A 103 -33.92 -3.99 -11.92
N ILE A 104 -34.88 -3.30 -11.34
CA ILE A 104 -34.65 -2.27 -10.32
C ILE A 104 -34.01 -2.90 -9.07
N THR A 105 -34.57 -3.97 -8.56
CA THR A 105 -34.05 -4.65 -7.37
C THR A 105 -32.62 -5.17 -7.58
N GLN A 106 -32.35 -5.77 -8.74
CA GLN A 106 -31.00 -6.24 -9.07
C GLN A 106 -30.02 -5.08 -9.21
N SER A 107 -30.44 -3.93 -9.74
CA SER A 107 -29.60 -2.74 -9.85
C SER A 107 -29.18 -2.21 -8.46
N TYR A 108 -30.07 -2.26 -7.48
CA TYR A 108 -29.73 -1.91 -6.10
C TYR A 108 -28.67 -2.83 -5.51
N TYR A 109 -28.71 -4.14 -5.77
CA TYR A 109 -27.65 -5.06 -5.31
C TYR A 109 -26.28 -4.74 -5.92
N PHE A 110 -26.22 -4.34 -7.19
CA PHE A 110 -24.95 -3.93 -7.81
C PHE A 110 -24.42 -2.62 -7.24
N VAL A 111 -25.29 -1.63 -6.98
CA VAL A 111 -24.90 -0.36 -6.34
C VAL A 111 -24.40 -0.61 -4.90
N LEU A 112 -25.10 -1.48 -4.17
CA LEU A 112 -24.66 -1.87 -2.81
C LEU A 112 -23.33 -2.62 -2.86
N GLY A 113 -23.14 -3.52 -3.82
CA GLY A 113 -21.88 -4.20 -4.09
C GLY A 113 -20.73 -3.23 -4.41
N LEU A 114 -20.99 -2.19 -5.21
CA LEU A 114 -20.03 -1.14 -5.54
C LEU A 114 -19.63 -0.36 -4.30
N SER A 115 -20.59 0.03 -3.47
CA SER A 115 -20.32 0.74 -2.21
C SER A 115 -19.53 -0.13 -1.23
N ALA A 116 -19.93 -1.40 -1.07
CA ALA A 116 -19.24 -2.35 -0.20
C ALA A 116 -17.79 -2.60 -0.68
N SER A 117 -17.58 -2.80 -1.97
CA SER A 117 -16.24 -2.99 -2.56
C SER A 117 -15.35 -1.78 -2.31
N SER A 118 -15.88 -0.57 -2.46
CA SER A 118 -15.14 0.68 -2.20
C SER A 118 -14.73 0.81 -0.73
N ILE A 119 -15.62 0.48 0.19
CA ILE A 119 -15.35 0.52 1.65
C ILE A 119 -14.27 -0.52 2.00
N ILE A 120 -14.44 -1.77 1.54
CA ILE A 120 -13.48 -2.85 1.81
C ILE A 120 -12.11 -2.51 1.23
N GLY A 121 -12.07 -1.96 0.01
CA GLY A 121 -10.84 -1.51 -0.62
C GLY A 121 -10.15 -0.40 0.17
N ALA A 122 -10.89 0.61 0.63
CA ALA A 122 -10.36 1.69 1.45
C ALA A 122 -9.80 1.19 2.79
N LEU A 123 -10.50 0.28 3.47
CA LEU A 123 -10.03 -0.35 4.71
C LEU A 123 -8.76 -1.18 4.46
N GLY A 124 -8.72 -1.95 3.36
CA GLY A 124 -7.54 -2.71 2.96
C GLY A 124 -6.33 -1.81 2.72
N TYR A 125 -6.52 -0.69 2.01
CA TYR A 125 -5.47 0.31 1.77
C TYR A 125 -4.94 0.90 3.07
N GLN A 126 -5.82 1.36 3.97
CA GLN A 126 -5.43 1.96 5.25
C GLN A 126 -4.70 0.95 6.15
N HIS A 127 -5.18 -0.29 6.18
CA HIS A 127 -4.50 -1.36 6.92
C HIS A 127 -3.10 -1.63 6.36
N GLY A 128 -2.96 -1.76 5.04
CA GLY A 128 -1.68 -1.94 4.37
C GLY A 128 -0.71 -0.79 4.63
N TRP A 129 -1.21 0.45 4.55
CA TRP A 129 -0.42 1.65 4.82
C TRP A 129 0.08 1.72 6.26
N HIS A 130 -0.79 1.43 7.22
CA HIS A 130 -0.44 1.42 8.65
C HIS A 130 0.70 0.46 8.96
N TRP A 131 0.59 -0.80 8.50
CA TRP A 131 1.64 -1.80 8.72
C TRP A 131 2.94 -1.47 7.98
N SER A 132 2.85 -0.93 6.78
CA SER A 132 4.02 -0.51 6.00
C SER A 132 4.78 0.61 6.71
N MET A 133 4.09 1.60 7.27
CA MET A 133 4.70 2.68 8.05
C MET A 133 5.39 2.17 9.30
N ARG A 134 4.74 1.27 10.07
CA ARG A 134 5.34 0.66 11.27
C ARG A 134 6.62 -0.11 10.93
N CYS A 135 6.59 -0.89 9.85
CA CYS A 135 7.78 -1.61 9.36
C CYS A 135 8.89 -0.64 8.95
N GLY A 136 8.56 0.45 8.25
CA GLY A 136 9.51 1.48 7.84
C GLY A 136 10.19 2.16 9.02
N ILE A 137 9.43 2.54 10.05
CA ILE A 137 9.97 3.16 11.27
C ILE A 137 10.91 2.19 12.00
N ARG A 138 10.52 0.93 12.16
CA ARG A 138 11.37 -0.09 12.79
C ARG A 138 12.69 -0.31 12.04
N ALA A 139 12.62 -0.38 10.73
CA ALA A 139 13.82 -0.52 9.90
C ALA A 139 14.75 0.68 10.03
N ARG A 140 14.20 1.89 10.03
CA ARG A 140 14.97 3.12 10.23
C ARG A 140 15.67 3.12 11.59
N VAL A 141 14.94 2.83 12.66
CA VAL A 141 15.49 2.81 14.02
C VAL A 141 16.61 1.78 14.13
N ALA A 142 16.40 0.57 13.59
CA ALA A 142 17.43 -0.47 13.59
C ALA A 142 18.67 -0.04 12.81
N PHE A 143 18.50 0.64 11.67
CA PHE A 143 19.61 1.18 10.88
C PHE A 143 20.38 2.27 11.62
N ILE A 144 19.69 3.25 12.21
CA ILE A 144 20.31 4.33 12.98
C ILE A 144 21.15 3.75 14.13
N MET A 145 20.61 2.78 14.87
CA MET A 145 21.33 2.12 15.97
C MET A 145 22.55 1.35 15.48
N ALA A 146 22.44 0.67 14.34
CA ALA A 146 23.57 -0.05 13.74
C ALA A 146 24.69 0.90 13.29
N VAL A 147 24.35 2.03 12.70
CA VAL A 147 25.32 3.08 12.31
C VAL A 147 25.97 3.65 13.57
N TYR A 148 25.19 3.93 14.60
CA TYR A 148 25.71 4.47 15.88
C TYR A 148 26.70 3.51 16.55
N ASP A 149 26.35 2.23 16.67
CA ASP A 149 27.22 1.18 17.21
C ASP A 149 28.53 1.06 16.41
N LYS A 150 28.43 1.18 15.07
CA LYS A 150 29.61 1.17 14.21
C LYS A 150 30.52 2.38 14.41
N ILE A 151 29.96 3.57 14.55
CA ILE A 151 30.71 4.82 14.79
C ILE A 151 31.50 4.73 16.11
N LEU A 152 30.90 4.19 17.16
CA LEU A 152 31.57 4.03 18.47
C LEU A 152 32.73 3.04 18.42
N THR A 153 32.72 2.10 17.48
CA THR A 153 33.77 1.07 17.35
C THR A 153 34.91 1.47 16.38
N VAL A 154 34.71 2.45 15.53
CA VAL A 154 35.71 2.87 14.52
C VAL A 154 36.59 3.99 15.05
N ARG A 155 37.91 3.76 15.08
CA ARG A 155 38.91 4.72 15.59
C ARG A 155 39.09 5.98 14.73
N LYS A 156 38.78 5.93 13.44
CA LYS A 156 38.81 7.09 12.53
C LYS A 156 37.37 7.44 12.19
N LEU A 157 36.90 8.53 12.77
CA LEU A 157 35.63 9.12 12.33
C LEU A 157 35.82 9.75 10.92
N GLN A 158 34.94 9.38 10.00
CA GLN A 158 34.61 10.18 8.85
C GLN A 158 34.12 11.57 9.30
N SER A 159 34.05 12.54 8.38
CA SER A 159 33.62 13.90 8.75
C SER A 159 32.26 13.84 9.45
N VAL A 160 32.08 14.62 10.52
CA VAL A 160 30.82 14.68 11.30
C VAL A 160 29.62 14.96 10.37
N GLY A 161 29.80 15.77 9.32
CA GLY A 161 28.78 16.09 8.34
C GLY A 161 28.30 14.85 7.54
N GLU A 162 29.18 13.95 7.20
CA GLU A 162 28.84 12.71 6.48
C GLU A 162 28.01 11.78 7.37
N VAL A 163 28.37 11.63 8.64
CA VAL A 163 27.63 10.85 9.62
C VAL A 163 26.21 11.42 9.82
N VAL A 164 26.10 12.74 9.95
CA VAL A 164 24.80 13.42 10.11
C VAL A 164 23.92 13.21 8.86
N ASN A 165 24.52 13.24 7.67
CA ASN A 165 23.79 12.99 6.43
C ASN A 165 23.25 11.55 6.34
N PHE A 166 24.04 10.54 6.74
CA PHE A 166 23.59 9.13 6.86
C PHE A 166 22.43 8.97 7.84
N LEU A 167 22.54 9.59 9.00
CA LEU A 167 21.51 9.49 10.03
C LEU A 167 20.20 10.22 9.69
N SER A 168 20.26 11.29 8.90
CA SER A 168 19.10 12.10 8.53
C SER A 168 18.51 11.70 7.18
N SER A 169 19.26 11.93 6.10
CA SER A 169 18.77 11.77 4.73
C SER A 169 18.62 10.31 4.33
N ASP A 170 19.68 9.52 4.49
CA ASP A 170 19.66 8.14 4.02
C ASP A 170 18.73 7.25 4.83
N SER A 171 18.65 7.49 6.15
CA SER A 171 17.70 6.78 6.99
C SER A 171 16.22 7.05 6.62
N SER A 172 15.91 8.27 6.14
CA SER A 172 14.57 8.61 5.67
C SER A 172 14.19 7.89 4.40
N ARG A 173 15.16 7.67 3.49
CA ARG A 173 14.94 6.88 2.27
C ARG A 173 14.58 5.42 2.55
N ILE A 174 15.05 4.86 3.67
CA ILE A 174 14.68 3.51 4.09
C ILE A 174 13.18 3.41 4.38
N ILE A 175 12.62 4.40 5.11
CA ILE A 175 11.17 4.43 5.36
C ILE A 175 10.41 4.50 4.04
N GLU A 176 10.81 5.40 3.15
CA GLU A 176 10.13 5.59 1.87
C GLU A 176 10.20 4.34 1.00
N SER A 177 11.36 3.69 0.93
CA SER A 177 11.53 2.44 0.19
C SER A 177 10.63 1.32 0.68
N ILE A 178 10.47 1.17 2.00
CA ILE A 178 9.58 0.17 2.59
C ILE A 178 8.11 0.58 2.40
N ARG A 179 7.80 1.85 2.58
CA ARG A 179 6.45 2.39 2.43
C ARG A 179 5.90 2.22 1.02
N PHE A 180 6.72 2.47 0.00
CA PHE A 180 6.34 2.35 -1.40
C PHE A 180 6.75 1.04 -2.06
N GLY A 181 7.50 0.19 -1.37
CA GLY A 181 8.01 -1.07 -1.92
C GLY A 181 6.93 -2.03 -2.42
N TRP A 182 5.71 -1.96 -1.88
CA TRP A 182 4.57 -2.75 -2.34
C TRP A 182 4.16 -2.39 -3.78
N TRP A 183 4.36 -1.13 -4.23
CA TRP A 183 4.09 -0.73 -5.60
C TRP A 183 4.95 -1.51 -6.61
N LEU A 184 6.21 -1.76 -6.27
CA LEU A 184 7.11 -2.52 -7.13
C LEU A 184 6.61 -3.95 -7.38
N LEU A 185 5.92 -4.54 -6.41
CA LEU A 185 5.37 -5.88 -6.51
C LEU A 185 4.00 -5.91 -7.17
N LEU A 186 3.10 -4.99 -6.79
CA LEU A 186 1.70 -5.02 -7.20
C LEU A 186 1.44 -4.22 -8.49
N ALA A 187 2.26 -3.23 -8.84
CA ALA A 187 2.07 -2.45 -10.06
C ALA A 187 2.12 -3.28 -11.34
N PRO A 188 3.12 -4.16 -11.57
CA PRO A 188 3.10 -5.00 -12.77
C PRO A 188 1.90 -5.94 -12.81
N LEU A 189 1.49 -6.49 -11.65
CA LEU A 189 0.32 -7.35 -11.56
C LEU A 189 -0.96 -6.60 -11.92
N SER A 190 -1.12 -5.37 -11.42
CA SER A 190 -2.27 -4.52 -11.74
C SER A 190 -2.29 -4.13 -13.23
N LEU A 191 -1.13 -3.86 -13.81
CA LEU A 191 -1.00 -3.54 -15.23
C LEU A 191 -1.51 -4.69 -16.10
N PHE A 192 -1.07 -5.93 -15.83
CA PHE A 192 -1.53 -7.10 -16.56
C PHE A 192 -3.03 -7.36 -16.38
N ALA A 193 -3.56 -7.18 -15.17
CA ALA A 193 -4.97 -7.36 -14.90
C ALA A 193 -5.84 -6.32 -15.64
N ILE A 194 -5.46 -5.05 -15.60
CA ILE A 194 -6.16 -3.97 -16.31
C ILE A 194 -6.08 -4.19 -17.81
N MET A 195 -4.91 -4.59 -18.34
CA MET A 195 -4.75 -4.91 -19.75
C MET A 195 -5.66 -6.05 -20.19
N GLY A 196 -5.76 -7.12 -19.39
CA GLY A 196 -6.69 -8.22 -19.66
C GLY A 196 -8.16 -7.77 -19.74
N ILE A 197 -8.58 -6.89 -18.83
CA ILE A 197 -9.92 -6.31 -18.82
C ILE A 197 -10.15 -5.45 -20.08
N LEU A 198 -9.20 -4.60 -20.45
CA LEU A 198 -9.30 -3.75 -21.63
C LEU A 198 -9.40 -4.57 -22.92
N ILE A 199 -8.58 -5.62 -23.06
CA ILE A 199 -8.65 -6.52 -24.22
C ILE A 199 -10.00 -7.22 -24.29
N HIS A 200 -10.55 -7.62 -23.15
CA HIS A 200 -11.85 -8.28 -23.09
C HIS A 200 -13.02 -7.37 -23.54
N TYR A 201 -12.99 -6.08 -23.17
CA TYR A 201 -14.10 -5.15 -23.48
C TYR A 201 -13.92 -4.40 -24.80
N ILE A 202 -12.71 -4.01 -25.18
CA ILE A 202 -12.41 -3.13 -26.31
C ILE A 202 -11.75 -3.91 -27.47
N GLY A 203 -11.17 -5.07 -27.16
CA GLY A 203 -10.44 -5.87 -28.12
C GLY A 203 -8.96 -5.47 -28.24
N ALA A 204 -8.29 -6.04 -29.24
CA ALA A 204 -6.84 -5.88 -29.44
C ALA A 204 -6.39 -4.41 -29.71
N ILE A 205 -7.29 -3.52 -30.07
CA ILE A 205 -7.02 -2.09 -30.30
C ILE A 205 -6.53 -1.42 -29.00
N SER A 206 -6.94 -1.93 -27.83
CA SER A 206 -6.48 -1.43 -26.53
C SER A 206 -4.96 -1.53 -26.33
N LEU A 207 -4.30 -2.47 -27.00
CA LEU A 207 -2.84 -2.61 -26.95
C LEU A 207 -2.11 -1.43 -27.58
N VAL A 208 -2.67 -0.85 -28.63
CA VAL A 208 -2.10 0.33 -29.30
C VAL A 208 -2.16 1.54 -28.38
N GLY A 209 -3.26 1.71 -27.65
CA GLY A 209 -3.39 2.81 -26.67
C GLY A 209 -2.45 2.71 -25.46
N MET A 210 -1.91 1.52 -25.15
CA MET A 210 -0.93 1.35 -24.08
C MET A 210 0.52 1.57 -24.53
N LEU A 211 0.80 1.53 -25.85
CA LEU A 211 2.13 1.74 -26.41
C LEU A 211 2.43 3.22 -26.70
N VAL A 212 1.41 4.10 -26.66
CA VAL A 212 1.53 5.55 -26.82
C VAL A 212 1.55 6.23 -25.46
#